data_d632a130bfcf75fe371a0c80e6e61e9f
#
_entry.id   d632a130bfcf75fe371a0c80e6e61e9f
#
_cell.length_a   1.000
_cell.length_b   1.000
_cell.length_c   1.000
_cell.angle_alpha   90.00
_cell.angle_beta   90.00
_cell.angle_gamma   90.00
#
_symmetry.space_group_name_H-M   'P 1'
#
loop_
_entity.id
_entity.type
_entity.pdbx_description
1 polymer ?
#
loop_
_entity_poly.entity_id
_entity_poly.type
_entity_poly.pdbx_seq_one_letter_code
_entity_poly.pdbx_strand_id
1 'polypeptide(L)'
;MEFEHTQVFNFEGALRGMRNPLNSWHKSDSATWVDCDMDDEYYDEMIYDTGRSYFNDVEMPATEEEQDALDEAIADKQNYLMDQARMATTWGEHATVRNVIGPNDMKLAKRLIAGGGEHRKFLRQIFVSVDITAPLYWWKEFDTYKVGTTANSTSTMHKLASTPITLDCFETDDYNDMVDIFNNPSPMEYPLHDFISCPDGLLDMLESLRVKYNETKDKRYWKELIRWLPNGWLQTRTVTMNYENLRNMYHQRKNHKLTEWHSFCEWVEECLPYSAEFITDKA
;
A
#
# COMPACT_ATOMS: atom_id res chain seq x y z
N MET A 1 1.81 11.43 -2.53
CA MET A 1 1.45 10.59 -1.35
C MET A 1 2.68 9.86 -0.83
N GLU A 2 2.72 9.51 0.46
CA GLU A 2 3.83 8.76 1.06
C GLU A 2 3.30 7.52 1.75
N PHE A 3 4.06 6.42 1.67
CA PHE A 3 3.77 5.14 2.29
C PHE A 3 4.99 4.67 3.07
N GLU A 4 4.86 4.60 4.41
CA GLU A 4 5.96 4.26 5.29
C GLU A 4 5.60 3.09 6.20
N HIS A 5 6.60 2.42 6.76
CA HIS A 5 6.43 1.34 7.74
C HIS A 5 5.46 0.24 7.28
N THR A 6 5.45 -0.08 5.97
CA THR A 6 4.62 -1.17 5.44
C THR A 6 5.04 -2.50 6.04
N GLN A 7 4.08 -3.21 6.64
CA GLN A 7 4.27 -4.54 7.22
C GLN A 7 3.12 -5.45 6.80
N VAL A 8 3.43 -6.71 6.48
CA VAL A 8 2.43 -7.71 6.10
C VAL A 8 2.51 -8.90 7.04
N PHE A 9 1.34 -9.36 7.52
CA PHE A 9 1.24 -10.35 8.58
C PHE A 9 0.37 -11.54 8.21
N ASN A 10 0.70 -12.71 8.83
CA ASN A 10 -0.17 -13.88 8.90
C ASN A 10 -0.38 -14.62 7.57
N PHE A 11 0.63 -14.66 6.70
CA PHE A 11 0.58 -15.53 5.52
C PHE A 11 0.39 -17.00 5.92
N GLU A 12 1.17 -17.51 6.87
CA GLU A 12 1.07 -18.90 7.34
C GLU A 12 -0.35 -19.25 7.80
N GLY A 13 -0.95 -18.40 8.64
CA GLY A 13 -2.31 -18.61 9.13
C GLY A 13 -3.35 -18.58 8.00
N ALA A 14 -3.19 -17.71 7.01
CA ALA A 14 -4.07 -17.60 5.86
C ALA A 14 -3.96 -18.83 4.93
N LEU A 15 -2.74 -19.28 4.62
CA LEU A 15 -2.49 -20.47 3.80
C LEU A 15 -3.03 -21.74 4.47
N ARG A 16 -2.80 -21.89 5.77
CA ARG A 16 -3.42 -22.96 6.57
C ARG A 16 -4.94 -22.87 6.51
N GLY A 17 -5.51 -21.66 6.66
CA GLY A 17 -6.95 -21.40 6.64
C GLY A 17 -7.61 -21.79 5.33
N MET A 18 -6.98 -21.59 4.17
CA MET A 18 -7.54 -21.98 2.87
C MET A 18 -7.62 -23.50 2.67
N ARG A 19 -6.87 -24.29 3.44
CA ARG A 19 -6.87 -25.76 3.40
C ARG A 19 -7.83 -26.41 4.40
N ASN A 20 -8.39 -25.64 5.36
CA ASN A 20 -9.31 -26.12 6.37
C ASN A 20 -10.55 -26.85 5.80
N PRO A 21 -11.23 -26.37 4.73
CA PRO A 21 -12.46 -26.98 4.27
C PRO A 21 -12.34 -28.45 3.88
N LEU A 22 -11.15 -28.88 3.46
CA LEU A 22 -10.89 -30.26 3.04
C LEU A 22 -9.87 -30.97 3.93
N ASN A 23 -9.49 -30.39 5.06
CA ASN A 23 -8.45 -30.92 5.95
C ASN A 23 -7.16 -31.29 5.21
N SER A 24 -6.79 -30.52 4.20
CA SER A 24 -5.70 -30.84 3.26
C SER A 24 -4.36 -30.19 3.62
N TRP A 25 -4.09 -29.96 4.90
CA TRP A 25 -2.85 -29.32 5.41
C TRP A 25 -1.58 -30.05 4.97
N HIS A 26 -1.62 -31.39 4.92
CA HIS A 26 -0.53 -32.25 4.47
C HIS A 26 -0.11 -32.03 3.00
N LYS A 27 -0.89 -31.26 2.23
CA LYS A 27 -0.60 -30.88 0.85
C LYS A 27 0.02 -29.50 0.72
N SER A 28 0.22 -28.80 1.85
CA SER A 28 0.93 -27.51 1.85
C SER A 28 2.40 -27.74 1.55
N ASP A 29 2.92 -26.91 0.69
CA ASP A 29 4.32 -26.89 0.27
C ASP A 29 4.93 -25.48 0.43
N SER A 30 4.25 -24.61 1.16
CA SER A 30 4.77 -23.32 1.55
C SER A 30 5.65 -23.43 2.79
N ALA A 31 6.68 -22.59 2.86
CA ALA A 31 7.61 -22.54 3.98
C ALA A 31 7.52 -21.20 4.70
N THR A 32 7.68 -21.25 6.01
CA THR A 32 7.86 -20.06 6.84
C THR A 32 9.24 -20.15 7.48
N TRP A 33 10.09 -19.21 7.15
CA TRP A 33 11.42 -19.10 7.73
C TRP A 33 11.40 -18.14 8.91
N VAL A 34 12.00 -18.56 10.02
CA VAL A 34 12.17 -17.72 11.20
C VAL A 34 13.67 -17.58 11.43
N ASP A 35 14.19 -16.39 11.15
CA ASP A 35 15.59 -16.06 11.40
C ASP A 35 15.78 -15.73 12.89
N CYS A 36 16.50 -16.57 13.56
CA CYS A 36 16.93 -16.40 14.96
C CYS A 36 18.45 -16.60 15.09
N ASP A 37 19.24 -15.80 14.37
CA ASP A 37 20.71 -15.83 14.35
C ASP A 37 21.36 -17.02 13.60
N MET A 38 20.66 -17.64 12.61
CA MET A 38 21.22 -18.75 11.85
C MET A 38 21.27 -18.54 10.33
N ASP A 39 22.36 -19.03 9.77
CA ASP A 39 22.85 -19.09 8.40
C ASP A 39 21.89 -18.74 7.25
N ASP A 40 22.27 -17.73 6.48
CA ASP A 40 21.67 -17.37 5.18
C ASP A 40 21.68 -18.55 4.18
N GLU A 41 22.61 -19.50 4.30
CA GLU A 41 22.76 -20.66 3.41
C GLU A 41 21.51 -21.56 3.40
N TYR A 42 20.89 -21.81 4.54
CA TYR A 42 19.68 -22.62 4.61
C TYR A 42 18.44 -21.89 4.03
N TYR A 43 18.40 -20.57 4.13
CA TYR A 43 17.34 -19.76 3.51
C TYR A 43 17.45 -19.82 1.97
N ASP A 44 18.65 -19.69 1.45
CA ASP A 44 18.91 -19.77 0.00
C ASP A 44 18.57 -21.16 -0.54
N GLU A 45 18.88 -22.23 0.18
CA GLU A 45 18.50 -23.61 -0.17
C GLU A 45 16.97 -23.78 -0.21
N MET A 46 16.25 -23.25 0.78
CA MET A 46 14.79 -23.30 0.80
C MET A 46 14.16 -22.55 -0.40
N ILE A 47 14.68 -21.39 -0.76
CA ILE A 47 14.23 -20.62 -1.94
C ILE A 47 14.52 -21.41 -3.22
N TYR A 48 15.71 -21.99 -3.32
CA TYR A 48 16.15 -22.79 -4.45
C TYR A 48 15.21 -23.99 -4.66
N ASP A 49 14.98 -24.79 -3.63
CA ASP A 49 14.13 -25.98 -3.70
C ASP A 49 12.68 -25.63 -3.98
N THR A 50 12.16 -24.56 -3.37
CA THR A 50 10.79 -24.10 -3.65
C THR A 50 10.67 -23.60 -5.08
N GLY A 51 11.61 -22.80 -5.58
CA GLY A 51 11.61 -22.30 -6.95
C GLY A 51 11.61 -23.44 -7.98
N ARG A 52 12.47 -24.42 -7.79
CA ARG A 52 12.55 -25.62 -8.63
C ARG A 52 11.24 -26.43 -8.62
N SER A 53 10.56 -26.51 -7.48
CA SER A 53 9.32 -27.28 -7.33
C SER A 53 8.15 -26.79 -8.20
N TYR A 54 8.18 -25.54 -8.66
CA TYR A 54 7.20 -25.02 -9.62
C TYR A 54 7.28 -25.67 -11.01
N PHE A 55 8.38 -26.33 -11.32
CA PHE A 55 8.65 -26.98 -12.62
C PHE A 55 8.65 -28.52 -12.54
N ASN A 56 8.23 -29.13 -11.44
CA ASN A 56 8.21 -30.57 -11.26
C ASN A 56 7.29 -31.30 -12.28
N ASP A 57 6.27 -30.64 -12.80
CA ASP A 57 5.34 -31.20 -13.80
C ASP A 57 5.78 -30.92 -15.26
N VAL A 58 6.93 -30.24 -15.48
CA VAL A 58 7.47 -29.96 -16.80
C VAL A 58 8.16 -31.20 -17.33
N GLU A 59 7.86 -31.57 -18.60
CA GLU A 59 8.53 -32.67 -19.27
C GLU A 59 10.05 -32.42 -19.36
N MET A 60 10.84 -33.48 -19.22
CA MET A 60 12.30 -33.38 -19.32
C MET A 60 12.73 -32.84 -20.68
N PRO A 61 13.58 -31.81 -20.73
CA PRO A 61 14.08 -31.23 -21.98
C PRO A 61 14.76 -32.27 -22.85
N ALA A 62 14.51 -32.21 -24.15
CA ALA A 62 15.09 -33.14 -25.14
C ALA A 62 16.35 -32.56 -25.81
N THR A 63 16.55 -31.23 -25.70
CA THR A 63 17.69 -30.52 -26.30
C THR A 63 18.39 -29.64 -25.25
N GLU A 64 19.65 -29.29 -25.53
CA GLU A 64 20.44 -28.38 -24.67
C GLU A 64 19.79 -26.97 -24.59
N GLU A 65 19.23 -26.49 -25.71
CA GLU A 65 18.51 -25.19 -25.75
C GLU A 65 17.24 -25.21 -24.88
N GLU A 66 16.50 -26.32 -24.84
CA GLU A 66 15.34 -26.47 -23.95
C GLU A 66 15.76 -26.59 -22.48
N GLN A 67 16.92 -27.20 -22.20
CA GLN A 67 17.48 -27.28 -20.86
C GLN A 67 17.89 -25.88 -20.34
N ASP A 68 18.61 -25.11 -21.16
CA ASP A 68 19.03 -23.75 -20.82
C ASP A 68 17.81 -22.85 -20.54
N ALA A 69 16.76 -22.95 -21.37
CA ALA A 69 15.52 -22.21 -21.18
C ALA A 69 14.78 -22.60 -19.88
N LEU A 70 14.79 -23.86 -19.49
CA LEU A 70 14.22 -24.35 -18.24
C LEU A 70 15.02 -23.83 -17.03
N ASP A 71 16.35 -23.88 -17.10
CA ASP A 71 17.22 -23.42 -16.05
C ASP A 71 17.09 -21.89 -15.83
N GLU A 72 16.94 -21.10 -16.90
CA GLU A 72 16.64 -19.67 -16.83
C GLU A 72 15.28 -19.41 -16.17
N ALA A 73 14.24 -20.15 -16.55
CA ALA A 73 12.91 -20.01 -15.95
C ALA A 73 12.89 -20.39 -14.46
N ILE A 74 13.68 -21.39 -14.04
CA ILE A 74 13.86 -21.75 -12.63
C ILE A 74 14.56 -20.62 -11.88
N ALA A 75 15.63 -20.06 -12.43
CA ALA A 75 16.38 -18.95 -11.83
C ALA A 75 15.50 -17.69 -11.67
N ASP A 76 14.72 -17.33 -12.67
CA ASP A 76 13.77 -16.22 -12.61
C ASP A 76 12.73 -16.43 -11.51
N LYS A 77 12.22 -17.67 -11.37
CA LYS A 77 11.27 -18.02 -10.32
C LYS A 77 11.88 -17.93 -8.92
N GLN A 78 13.14 -18.35 -8.76
CA GLN A 78 13.87 -18.22 -7.51
C GLN A 78 14.07 -16.77 -7.13
N ASN A 79 14.51 -15.92 -8.06
CA ASN A 79 14.65 -14.49 -7.86
C ASN A 79 13.31 -13.83 -7.45
N TYR A 80 12.24 -14.18 -8.14
CA TYR A 80 10.91 -13.71 -7.79
C TYR A 80 10.52 -14.10 -6.37
N LEU A 81 10.70 -15.38 -5.97
CA LEU A 81 10.38 -15.84 -4.62
C LEU A 81 11.22 -15.16 -3.55
N MET A 82 12.49 -14.89 -3.83
CA MET A 82 13.37 -14.15 -2.94
C MET A 82 12.85 -12.73 -2.70
N ASP A 83 12.43 -12.02 -3.75
CA ASP A 83 11.86 -10.68 -3.64
C ASP A 83 10.54 -10.70 -2.86
N GLN A 84 9.66 -11.67 -3.14
CA GLN A 84 8.41 -11.83 -2.40
C GLN A 84 8.66 -12.11 -0.91
N ALA A 85 9.63 -12.96 -0.59
CA ALA A 85 9.99 -13.29 0.79
C ALA A 85 10.57 -12.07 1.54
N ARG A 86 11.36 -11.24 0.86
CA ARG A 86 11.85 -9.97 1.44
C ARG A 86 10.70 -9.02 1.78
N MET A 87 9.72 -8.87 0.88
CA MET A 87 8.53 -8.06 1.12
C MET A 87 7.62 -8.66 2.20
N ALA A 88 7.52 -9.99 2.25
CA ALA A 88 6.76 -10.74 3.27
C ALA A 88 7.52 -10.89 4.60
N THR A 89 8.53 -10.06 4.83
CA THR A 89 9.32 -10.09 6.05
C THR A 89 8.60 -9.35 7.16
N THR A 90 8.32 -10.02 8.26
CA THR A 90 7.85 -9.40 9.49
C THR A 90 9.04 -9.25 10.44
N TRP A 91 9.39 -8.01 10.76
CA TRP A 91 10.46 -7.69 11.69
C TRP A 91 9.92 -7.80 13.11
N GLY A 92 10.37 -8.80 13.85
CA GLY A 92 10.13 -8.93 15.29
C GLY A 92 11.32 -8.44 16.10
N GLU A 93 11.11 -8.15 17.37
CA GLU A 93 12.18 -7.71 18.29
C GLU A 93 13.30 -8.76 18.44
N HIS A 94 12.98 -10.03 18.21
CA HIS A 94 13.90 -11.18 18.39
C HIS A 94 13.93 -12.15 17.21
N ALA A 95 13.13 -11.96 16.16
CA ALA A 95 13.12 -12.85 15.01
C ALA A 95 12.53 -12.17 13.77
N THR A 96 13.10 -12.46 12.62
CA THR A 96 12.58 -12.10 11.29
C THR A 96 11.82 -13.29 10.72
N VAL A 97 10.58 -13.09 10.30
CA VAL A 97 9.75 -14.14 9.69
C VAL A 97 9.59 -13.86 8.21
N ARG A 98 9.97 -14.82 7.38
CA ARG A 98 9.83 -14.76 5.92
C ARG A 98 8.93 -15.88 5.46
N ASN A 99 8.07 -15.60 4.47
CA ASN A 99 7.11 -16.57 3.95
C ASN A 99 7.35 -16.82 2.45
N VAL A 100 7.51 -18.08 2.10
CA VAL A 100 7.67 -18.53 0.71
C VAL A 100 6.50 -19.44 0.37
N ILE A 101 5.74 -19.09 -0.67
CA ILE A 101 4.55 -19.84 -1.09
C ILE A 101 4.95 -20.88 -2.15
N GLY A 102 4.66 -22.15 -1.85
CA GLY A 102 4.91 -23.25 -2.76
C GLY A 102 3.84 -23.38 -3.87
N PRO A 103 4.13 -24.15 -4.94
CA PRO A 103 3.26 -24.25 -6.11
C PRO A 103 1.88 -24.81 -5.83
N ASN A 104 1.74 -25.77 -4.92
CA ASN A 104 0.43 -26.33 -4.57
C ASN A 104 -0.45 -25.35 -3.83
N ASP A 105 0.13 -24.55 -2.91
CA ASP A 105 -0.58 -23.50 -2.21
C ASP A 105 -0.93 -22.35 -3.15
N MET A 106 -0.01 -21.94 -4.01
CA MET A 106 -0.27 -20.90 -5.02
C MET A 106 -1.40 -21.32 -5.98
N LYS A 107 -1.38 -22.56 -6.49
CA LYS A 107 -2.43 -23.10 -7.36
C LYS A 107 -3.80 -23.13 -6.66
N LEU A 108 -3.83 -23.52 -5.39
CA LEU A 108 -5.07 -23.49 -4.60
C LEU A 108 -5.55 -22.06 -4.39
N ALA A 109 -4.67 -21.13 -3.99
CA ALA A 109 -4.99 -19.73 -3.78
C ALA A 109 -5.59 -19.06 -5.02
N LYS A 110 -4.92 -19.19 -6.19
CA LYS A 110 -5.43 -18.68 -7.48
C LYS A 110 -6.82 -19.22 -7.80
N ARG A 111 -7.04 -20.53 -7.60
CA ARG A 111 -8.37 -21.16 -7.80
C ARG A 111 -9.45 -20.58 -6.86
N LEU A 112 -9.11 -20.37 -5.58
CA LEU A 112 -10.04 -19.78 -4.61
C LEU A 112 -10.34 -18.31 -4.91
N ILE A 113 -9.36 -17.55 -5.38
CA ILE A 113 -9.53 -16.17 -5.82
C ILE A 113 -10.48 -16.10 -7.01
N ALA A 114 -10.27 -16.93 -8.03
CA ALA A 114 -11.14 -17.03 -9.20
C ALA A 114 -12.57 -17.46 -8.83
N GLY A 115 -12.75 -18.23 -7.75
CA GLY A 115 -14.05 -18.66 -7.22
C GLY A 115 -14.89 -17.55 -6.56
N GLY A 116 -14.33 -16.36 -6.36
CA GLY A 116 -15.02 -15.19 -5.82
C GLY A 116 -14.96 -15.04 -4.31
N GLY A 117 -15.61 -13.99 -3.78
CA GLY A 117 -15.47 -13.51 -2.39
C GLY A 117 -15.79 -14.54 -1.31
N GLU A 118 -16.68 -15.51 -1.57
CA GLU A 118 -17.01 -16.59 -0.63
C GLU A 118 -15.91 -17.65 -0.54
N HIS A 119 -15.09 -17.81 -1.58
CA HIS A 119 -14.02 -18.79 -1.62
C HIS A 119 -12.67 -18.20 -1.19
N ARG A 120 -12.39 -16.93 -1.50
CA ARG A 120 -11.12 -16.25 -1.20
C ARG A 120 -11.04 -15.64 0.19
N LYS A 121 -11.76 -16.21 1.17
CA LYS A 121 -11.79 -15.72 2.57
C LYS A 121 -10.41 -15.67 3.23
N PHE A 122 -9.47 -16.48 2.78
CA PHE A 122 -8.10 -16.47 3.29
C PHE A 122 -7.41 -15.10 3.10
N LEU A 123 -7.75 -14.35 2.05
CA LEU A 123 -7.22 -12.99 1.83
C LEU A 123 -7.59 -12.04 2.98
N ARG A 124 -8.69 -12.28 3.69
CA ARG A 124 -9.10 -11.49 4.85
C ARG A 124 -8.24 -11.77 6.09
N GLN A 125 -7.41 -12.81 6.05
CA GLN A 125 -6.49 -13.20 7.12
C GLN A 125 -5.06 -12.70 6.88
N ILE A 126 -4.74 -12.17 5.69
CA ILE A 126 -3.47 -11.51 5.42
C ILE A 126 -3.66 -10.02 5.70
N PHE A 127 -2.99 -9.50 6.73
CA PHE A 127 -3.12 -8.14 7.19
C PHE A 127 -1.94 -7.29 6.75
N VAL A 128 -2.22 -6.02 6.45
CA VAL A 128 -1.22 -5.00 6.14
C VAL A 128 -1.37 -3.86 7.13
N SER A 129 -0.27 -3.43 7.72
CA SER A 129 -0.17 -2.19 8.48
C SER A 129 0.75 -1.24 7.73
N VAL A 130 0.35 0.02 7.58
CA VAL A 130 1.10 1.04 6.84
C VAL A 130 0.77 2.43 7.36
N ASP A 131 1.76 3.32 7.38
CA ASP A 131 1.57 4.74 7.60
C ASP A 131 1.39 5.41 6.23
N ILE A 132 0.25 6.07 6.02
CA ILE A 132 -0.09 6.75 4.78
C ILE A 132 -0.24 8.24 5.06
N THR A 133 0.55 9.07 4.35
CA THR A 133 0.39 10.53 4.33
C THR A 133 -0.31 10.92 3.02
N ALA A 134 -1.51 11.50 3.15
CA ALA A 134 -2.37 11.84 2.04
C ALA A 134 -3.25 13.06 2.34
N PRO A 135 -3.76 13.77 1.31
CA PRO A 135 -4.65 14.91 1.50
C PRO A 135 -6.03 14.51 2.02
N LEU A 136 -6.68 15.43 2.74
CA LEU A 136 -8.01 15.19 3.33
C LEU A 136 -9.08 14.80 2.30
N TYR A 137 -9.00 15.30 1.07
CA TYR A 137 -9.96 14.92 0.02
C TYR A 137 -9.83 13.45 -0.36
N TRP A 138 -8.60 12.88 -0.39
CA TRP A 138 -8.38 11.46 -0.64
C TRP A 138 -8.88 10.61 0.55
N TRP A 139 -8.61 11.04 1.78
CA TRP A 139 -9.09 10.35 2.98
C TRP A 139 -10.61 10.24 3.04
N LYS A 140 -11.35 11.25 2.53
CA LYS A 140 -12.81 11.19 2.46
C LYS A 140 -13.30 10.06 1.57
N GLU A 141 -12.59 9.76 0.48
CA GLU A 141 -12.91 8.62 -0.38
C GLU A 141 -12.45 7.30 0.26
N PHE A 142 -11.24 7.26 0.84
CA PHE A 142 -10.73 6.09 1.55
C PHE A 142 -11.64 5.67 2.71
N ASP A 143 -12.21 6.61 3.45
CA ASP A 143 -13.12 6.37 4.57
C ASP A 143 -14.43 5.66 4.15
N THR A 144 -14.70 5.50 2.86
CA THR A 144 -15.82 4.66 2.38
C THR A 144 -15.54 3.16 2.51
N TYR A 145 -14.27 2.75 2.64
CA TYR A 145 -13.82 1.35 2.78
C TYR A 145 -13.70 0.92 4.26
N LYS A 146 -14.77 1.06 5.02
CA LYS A 146 -14.75 0.86 6.49
C LYS A 146 -14.69 -0.59 6.95
N VAL A 147 -15.14 -1.53 6.12
CA VAL A 147 -15.23 -2.94 6.53
C VAL A 147 -13.86 -3.59 6.47
N GLY A 148 -13.34 -4.02 7.63
CA GLY A 148 -12.03 -4.65 7.75
C GLY A 148 -10.85 -3.69 7.65
N THR A 149 -11.10 -2.37 7.74
CA THR A 149 -10.08 -1.33 7.76
C THR A 149 -10.15 -0.56 9.08
N THR A 150 -9.01 -0.36 9.73
CA THR A 150 -8.87 0.46 10.93
C THR A 150 -7.81 1.51 10.68
N ALA A 151 -8.11 2.77 10.99
CA ALA A 151 -7.18 3.88 10.84
C ALA A 151 -7.05 4.68 12.14
N ASN A 152 -5.80 5.01 12.47
CA ASN A 152 -5.48 5.92 13.56
C ASN A 152 -4.74 7.13 13.00
N SER A 153 -5.35 8.31 13.05
CA SER A 153 -4.88 9.50 12.37
C SER A 153 -4.11 10.46 13.28
N THR A 154 -3.16 11.20 12.70
CA THR A 154 -2.65 12.42 13.32
C THR A 154 -3.80 13.39 13.50
N SER A 155 -3.89 14.00 14.69
CA SER A 155 -5.00 14.89 15.02
C SER A 155 -4.82 16.24 14.33
N THR A 156 -5.63 16.56 13.35
CA THR A 156 -5.73 17.91 12.78
C THR A 156 -5.99 18.95 13.85
N MET A 157 -6.82 18.62 14.85
CA MET A 157 -7.19 19.50 15.96
C MET A 157 -6.01 19.96 16.81
N HIS A 158 -5.04 19.07 17.04
CA HIS A 158 -3.85 19.37 17.85
C HIS A 158 -2.71 19.92 17.01
N LYS A 159 -2.53 19.43 15.79
CA LYS A 159 -1.43 19.81 14.90
C LYS A 159 -1.58 21.22 14.34
N LEU A 160 -2.78 21.64 13.95
CA LEU A 160 -3.03 22.98 13.41
C LEU A 160 -2.58 24.14 14.33
N ALA A 161 -2.61 23.95 15.64
CA ALA A 161 -2.17 24.98 16.58
C ALA A 161 -0.65 24.93 16.85
N SER A 162 -0.02 23.77 16.71
CA SER A 162 1.35 23.53 17.17
C SER A 162 2.44 23.76 16.11
N THR A 163 2.09 23.71 14.83
CA THR A 163 3.05 23.77 13.73
C THR A 163 2.72 24.95 12.81
N PRO A 164 3.69 25.76 12.37
CA PRO A 164 3.46 26.78 11.35
C PRO A 164 2.80 26.20 10.11
N ILE A 165 1.87 26.95 9.52
CA ILE A 165 1.15 26.52 8.31
C ILE A 165 1.93 27.05 7.09
N THR A 166 2.54 26.12 6.36
CA THR A 166 3.31 26.40 5.14
C THR A 166 2.75 25.58 3.96
N LEU A 167 3.23 25.83 2.77
CA LEU A 167 2.83 25.09 1.58
C LEU A 167 3.07 23.58 1.71
N ASP A 168 4.15 23.19 2.40
CA ASP A 168 4.50 21.78 2.64
C ASP A 168 3.45 21.01 3.49
N CYS A 169 2.50 21.73 4.09
CA CYS A 169 1.38 21.11 4.79
C CYS A 169 0.27 20.60 3.85
N PHE A 170 0.41 20.85 2.55
CA PHE A 170 -0.63 20.60 1.55
C PHE A 170 -0.11 19.77 0.38
N GLU A 171 -1.03 19.06 -0.25
CA GLU A 171 -0.78 18.42 -1.55
C GLU A 171 -0.61 19.49 -2.63
N THR A 172 0.48 19.38 -3.40
CA THR A 172 0.89 20.39 -4.38
C THR A 172 1.44 19.80 -5.68
N ASP A 173 1.14 18.54 -5.99
CA ASP A 173 1.71 17.84 -7.16
C ASP A 173 1.60 18.64 -8.46
N ASP A 174 0.45 19.23 -8.74
CA ASP A 174 0.17 20.00 -9.97
C ASP A 174 0.32 21.52 -9.75
N TYR A 175 0.89 21.97 -8.62
CA TYR A 175 0.91 23.39 -8.27
C TYR A 175 1.66 24.25 -9.28
N ASN A 176 2.78 23.79 -9.79
CA ASN A 176 3.57 24.52 -10.77
C ASN A 176 2.83 24.68 -12.11
N ASP A 177 2.10 23.65 -12.55
CA ASP A 177 1.31 23.69 -13.77
C ASP A 177 0.12 24.66 -13.61
N MET A 178 -0.47 24.72 -12.42
CA MET A 178 -1.56 25.66 -12.11
C MET A 178 -1.07 27.11 -12.05
N VAL A 179 0.16 27.37 -11.59
CA VAL A 179 0.77 28.71 -11.64
C VAL A 179 0.85 29.23 -13.07
N ASP A 180 1.19 28.38 -14.05
CA ASP A 180 1.22 28.74 -15.46
C ASP A 180 -0.19 29.02 -16.03
N ILE A 181 -1.20 28.25 -15.60
CA ILE A 181 -2.59 28.51 -15.96
C ILE A 181 -3.08 29.86 -15.41
N PHE A 182 -2.72 30.19 -14.17
CA PHE A 182 -3.08 31.47 -13.56
C PHE A 182 -2.27 32.64 -14.11
N ASN A 183 -1.00 32.45 -14.48
CA ASN A 183 -0.13 33.48 -15.05
C ASN A 183 -0.43 33.75 -16.54
N ASN A 184 -1.05 32.81 -17.27
CA ASN A 184 -1.52 32.94 -18.62
C ASN A 184 -3.05 32.77 -18.67
N PRO A 185 -3.83 33.69 -18.09
CA PRO A 185 -5.27 33.58 -18.16
C PRO A 185 -5.70 33.68 -19.63
N SER A 186 -6.38 32.64 -20.12
CA SER A 186 -7.22 32.78 -21.31
C SER A 186 -8.08 34.03 -21.13
N PRO A 187 -8.41 34.80 -22.17
CA PRO A 187 -9.03 36.11 -22.05
C PRO A 187 -10.47 36.04 -21.51
N MET A 188 -10.60 35.68 -20.25
CA MET A 188 -11.79 35.90 -19.47
C MET A 188 -11.70 37.29 -18.84
N GLU A 189 -12.67 38.13 -19.12
CA GLU A 189 -12.80 39.54 -18.74
C GLU A 189 -12.98 39.80 -17.23
N TYR A 190 -12.52 38.90 -16.35
CA TYR A 190 -12.55 39.11 -14.90
C TYR A 190 -11.12 39.26 -14.39
N PRO A 191 -10.85 40.31 -13.58
CA PRO A 191 -9.54 40.49 -12.97
C PRO A 191 -9.35 39.41 -11.91
N LEU A 192 -8.88 38.24 -12.33
CA LEU A 192 -8.37 37.18 -11.45
C LEU A 192 -7.09 37.62 -10.72
N HIS A 193 -6.62 38.86 -10.94
CA HIS A 193 -5.41 39.41 -10.34
C HIS A 193 -5.43 39.37 -8.80
N ASP A 194 -6.61 39.47 -8.18
CA ASP A 194 -6.74 39.40 -6.74
C ASP A 194 -6.77 37.94 -6.20
N PHE A 195 -6.94 36.97 -7.09
CA PHE A 195 -6.90 35.52 -6.77
C PHE A 195 -5.52 34.88 -7.01
N ILE A 196 -4.64 35.54 -7.77
CA ILE A 196 -3.28 35.02 -8.10
C ILE A 196 -2.35 35.04 -6.86
N SER A 197 -2.63 35.88 -5.88
CA SER A 197 -2.03 35.78 -4.55
C SER A 197 -2.71 34.72 -3.67
N CYS A 198 -3.60 33.88 -4.24
CA CYS A 198 -4.51 33.06 -3.47
C CYS A 198 -3.82 32.00 -2.58
N PRO A 199 -2.82 31.21 -3.03
CA PRO A 199 -2.17 30.31 -2.09
C PRO A 199 -1.46 31.08 -0.97
N ASP A 200 -0.68 32.10 -1.29
CA ASP A 200 0.07 32.88 -0.30
C ASP A 200 -0.88 33.63 0.62
N GLY A 201 -1.89 34.32 0.08
CA GLY A 201 -2.88 35.04 0.87
C GLY A 201 -3.74 34.11 1.76
N LEU A 202 -4.06 32.89 1.29
CA LEU A 202 -4.74 31.89 2.09
C LEU A 202 -3.84 31.36 3.20
N LEU A 203 -2.58 31.06 2.91
CA LEU A 203 -1.61 30.59 3.90
C LEU A 203 -1.38 31.65 4.97
N ASP A 204 -1.19 32.93 4.58
CA ASP A 204 -1.04 34.05 5.51
C ASP A 204 -2.26 34.21 6.41
N MET A 205 -3.46 34.06 5.88
CA MET A 205 -4.69 34.11 6.67
C MET A 205 -4.74 32.97 7.67
N LEU A 206 -4.47 31.74 7.24
CA LEU A 206 -4.50 30.57 8.12
C LEU A 206 -3.44 30.68 9.23
N GLU A 207 -2.23 31.08 8.87
CA GLU A 207 -1.14 31.28 9.85
C GLU A 207 -1.46 32.41 10.83
N SER A 208 -2.03 33.53 10.37
CA SER A 208 -2.49 34.60 11.23
C SER A 208 -3.54 34.13 12.24
N LEU A 209 -4.49 33.30 11.82
CA LEU A 209 -5.49 32.69 12.71
C LEU A 209 -4.86 31.76 13.74
N ARG A 210 -3.85 30.96 13.33
CA ARG A 210 -3.08 30.09 14.22
C ARG A 210 -2.33 30.89 15.29
N VAL A 211 -1.60 31.94 14.87
CA VAL A 211 -0.85 32.84 15.78
C VAL A 211 -1.79 33.48 16.77
N LYS A 212 -2.90 34.07 16.29
CA LYS A 212 -3.91 34.70 17.15
C LYS A 212 -4.52 33.72 18.17
N TYR A 213 -4.81 32.49 17.73
CA TYR A 213 -5.27 31.45 18.66
C TYR A 213 -4.22 31.14 19.72
N ASN A 214 -2.95 31.04 19.36
CA ASN A 214 -1.88 30.72 20.30
C ASN A 214 -1.64 31.85 21.30
N GLU A 215 -1.74 33.13 20.89
CA GLU A 215 -1.60 34.28 21.72
C GLU A 215 -2.76 34.46 22.73
N THR A 216 -3.98 34.29 22.23
CA THR A 216 -5.19 34.65 23.00
C THR A 216 -5.90 33.47 23.64
N LYS A 217 -5.66 32.25 23.14
CA LYS A 217 -6.41 31.01 23.43
C LYS A 217 -7.93 31.14 23.17
N ASP A 218 -8.33 32.14 22.37
CA ASP A 218 -9.71 32.34 21.97
C ASP A 218 -10.11 31.31 20.89
N LYS A 219 -11.03 30.42 21.25
CA LYS A 219 -11.50 29.34 20.39
C LYS A 219 -12.18 29.82 19.09
N ARG A 220 -12.53 31.10 18.98
CA ARG A 220 -13.09 31.68 17.75
C ARG A 220 -12.06 31.64 16.63
N TYR A 221 -10.80 32.02 16.88
CA TYR A 221 -9.71 31.95 15.91
C TYR A 221 -9.45 30.50 15.45
N TRP A 222 -9.41 29.57 16.40
CA TRP A 222 -9.25 28.16 16.09
C TRP A 222 -10.42 27.61 15.25
N LYS A 223 -11.66 28.04 15.53
CA LYS A 223 -12.84 27.62 14.75
C LYS A 223 -12.81 28.17 13.31
N GLU A 224 -12.34 29.40 13.12
CA GLU A 224 -12.13 29.97 11.77
C GLU A 224 -11.03 29.22 11.02
N LEU A 225 -9.91 28.91 11.68
CA LEU A 225 -8.84 28.12 11.10
C LEU A 225 -9.36 26.78 10.57
N ILE A 226 -10.11 26.02 11.36
CA ILE A 226 -10.71 24.74 10.92
C ILE A 226 -11.71 24.93 9.76
N ARG A 227 -12.50 26.00 9.80
CA ARG A 227 -13.52 26.28 8.78
C ARG A 227 -12.91 26.51 7.41
N TRP A 228 -11.77 27.18 7.34
CA TRP A 228 -11.12 27.58 6.11
C TRP A 228 -9.96 26.67 5.70
N LEU A 229 -9.69 25.60 6.45
CA LEU A 229 -8.63 24.67 6.14
C LEU A 229 -8.90 23.99 4.78
N PRO A 230 -7.99 24.13 3.78
CA PRO A 230 -8.12 23.47 2.50
C PRO A 230 -8.16 21.94 2.60
N ASN A 231 -8.89 21.29 1.71
CA ASN A 231 -8.95 19.84 1.66
C ASN A 231 -7.64 19.17 1.20
N GLY A 232 -6.72 19.94 0.64
CA GLY A 232 -5.36 19.49 0.32
C GLY A 232 -4.45 19.30 1.53
N TRP A 233 -4.90 19.64 2.77
CA TRP A 233 -4.14 19.42 3.98
C TRP A 233 -3.72 17.96 4.12
N LEU A 234 -2.40 17.74 4.28
CA LEU A 234 -1.83 16.41 4.44
C LEU A 234 -2.07 15.87 5.85
N GLN A 235 -2.54 14.65 5.93
CA GLN A 235 -2.75 13.93 7.17
C GLN A 235 -2.14 12.54 7.09
N THR A 236 -1.31 12.19 8.06
CA THR A 236 -0.78 10.83 8.21
C THR A 236 -1.73 9.98 9.02
N ARG A 237 -1.98 8.76 8.55
CA ARG A 237 -2.74 7.74 9.29
C ARG A 237 -1.99 6.41 9.26
N THR A 238 -1.87 5.78 10.43
CA THR A 238 -1.53 4.37 10.51
C THR A 238 -2.79 3.57 10.20
N VAL A 239 -2.76 2.79 9.12
CA VAL A 239 -3.91 2.03 8.63
C VAL A 239 -3.60 0.55 8.71
N THR A 240 -4.54 -0.23 9.29
CA THR A 240 -4.53 -1.69 9.20
C THR A 240 -5.70 -2.15 8.33
N MET A 241 -5.42 -2.98 7.33
CA MET A 241 -6.39 -3.54 6.40
C MET A 241 -5.95 -4.95 5.98
N ASN A 242 -6.72 -5.62 5.15
CA ASN A 242 -6.38 -6.95 4.67
C ASN A 242 -6.34 -7.03 3.14
N TYR A 243 -5.79 -8.12 2.60
CA TYR A 243 -5.63 -8.30 1.16
C TYR A 243 -6.96 -8.28 0.38
N GLU A 244 -8.07 -8.72 0.98
CA GLU A 244 -9.38 -8.59 0.34
C GLU A 244 -9.82 -7.13 0.20
N ASN A 245 -9.54 -6.28 1.21
CA ASN A 245 -9.79 -4.84 1.13
C ASN A 245 -8.94 -4.20 0.04
N LEU A 246 -7.64 -4.49 0.04
CA LEU A 246 -6.68 -3.97 -0.94
C LEU A 246 -7.07 -4.36 -2.36
N ARG A 247 -7.44 -5.64 -2.58
CA ARG A 247 -7.95 -6.12 -3.85
C ARG A 247 -9.18 -5.35 -4.32
N ASN A 248 -10.15 -5.14 -3.44
CA ASN A 248 -11.36 -4.40 -3.77
C ASN A 248 -11.06 -2.93 -4.10
N MET A 249 -10.21 -2.26 -3.32
CA MET A 249 -9.77 -0.89 -3.58
C MET A 249 -9.01 -0.79 -4.89
N TYR A 250 -8.02 -1.65 -5.13
CA TYR A 250 -7.22 -1.66 -6.34
C TYR A 250 -8.10 -1.76 -7.60
N HIS A 251 -8.99 -2.76 -7.68
CA HIS A 251 -9.85 -2.95 -8.86
C HIS A 251 -10.85 -1.83 -9.08
N GLN A 252 -11.30 -1.14 -8.04
CA GLN A 252 -12.18 0.02 -8.14
C GLN A 252 -11.45 1.32 -8.49
N ARG A 253 -10.17 1.44 -8.12
CA ARG A 253 -9.43 2.71 -8.15
C ARG A 253 -8.30 2.79 -9.17
N LYS A 254 -7.85 1.70 -9.77
CA LYS A 254 -6.72 1.67 -10.73
C LYS A 254 -6.88 2.60 -11.95
N ASN A 255 -8.10 3.02 -12.27
CA ASN A 255 -8.41 3.97 -13.35
C ASN A 255 -9.08 5.23 -12.81
N HIS A 256 -8.84 5.58 -11.56
CA HIS A 256 -9.45 6.76 -10.94
C HIS A 256 -8.82 8.05 -11.49
N LYS A 257 -9.56 9.20 -11.39
CA LYS A 257 -9.08 10.48 -11.88
C LYS A 257 -8.01 11.12 -10.99
N LEU A 258 -8.06 10.82 -9.68
CA LEU A 258 -7.07 11.34 -8.72
C LEU A 258 -5.77 10.54 -8.82
N THR A 259 -4.65 11.23 -8.99
CA THR A 259 -3.30 10.68 -9.07
C THR A 259 -2.91 9.94 -7.81
N GLU A 260 -3.42 10.34 -6.66
CA GLU A 260 -3.18 9.69 -5.37
C GLU A 260 -3.68 8.23 -5.36
N TRP A 261 -4.75 7.92 -6.08
CA TRP A 261 -5.19 6.53 -6.24
C TRP A 261 -4.25 5.72 -7.15
N HIS A 262 -3.57 6.37 -8.10
CA HIS A 262 -2.54 5.72 -8.90
C HIS A 262 -1.33 5.39 -8.02
N SER A 263 -0.84 6.35 -7.22
CA SER A 263 0.24 6.11 -6.25
C SER A 263 -0.11 5.01 -5.24
N PHE A 264 -1.38 4.94 -4.78
CA PHE A 264 -1.86 3.84 -3.95
C PHE A 264 -1.80 2.49 -4.69
N CYS A 265 -2.20 2.44 -5.96
CA CYS A 265 -2.15 1.22 -6.76
C CYS A 265 -0.71 0.77 -7.04
N GLU A 266 0.19 1.71 -7.32
CA GLU A 266 1.63 1.47 -7.50
C GLU A 266 2.24 0.90 -6.21
N TRP A 267 1.96 1.49 -5.05
CA TRP A 267 2.38 0.95 -3.77
C TRP A 267 1.88 -0.49 -3.54
N VAL A 268 0.62 -0.78 -3.88
CA VAL A 268 0.06 -2.15 -3.78
C VAL A 268 0.83 -3.12 -4.67
N GLU A 269 1.22 -2.70 -5.88
CA GLU A 269 1.94 -3.53 -6.85
C GLU A 269 3.38 -3.79 -6.44
N GLU A 270 4.08 -2.76 -5.96
CA GLU A 270 5.52 -2.76 -5.75
C GLU A 270 5.95 -3.17 -4.34
N CYS A 271 5.11 -2.86 -3.33
CA CYS A 271 5.49 -3.03 -1.93
C CYS A 271 4.78 -4.19 -1.22
N LEU A 272 3.77 -4.82 -1.83
CA LEU A 272 3.03 -5.90 -1.19
C LEU A 272 3.40 -7.28 -1.78
N PRO A 273 3.84 -8.22 -0.94
CA PRO A 273 4.23 -9.55 -1.41
C PRO A 273 3.06 -10.28 -2.07
N TYR A 274 3.36 -11.00 -3.17
CA TYR A 274 2.38 -11.75 -3.96
C TYR A 274 1.18 -10.92 -4.43
N SER A 275 1.35 -9.60 -4.60
CA SER A 275 0.27 -8.72 -5.02
C SER A 275 -0.23 -9.05 -6.42
N ALA A 276 0.66 -9.47 -7.32
CA ALA A 276 0.33 -9.88 -8.68
C ALA A 276 -0.66 -11.04 -8.72
N GLU A 277 -0.48 -12.03 -7.84
CA GLU A 277 -1.32 -13.22 -7.76
C GLU A 277 -2.58 -13.02 -6.91
N PHE A 278 -2.49 -12.21 -5.82
CA PHE A 278 -3.55 -12.17 -4.81
C PHE A 278 -4.42 -10.91 -4.91
N ILE A 279 -3.85 -9.81 -5.43
CA ILE A 279 -4.53 -8.51 -5.41
C ILE A 279 -4.85 -8.02 -6.82
N THR A 280 -3.87 -7.97 -7.72
CA THR A 280 -3.98 -7.24 -8.99
C THR A 280 -4.41 -8.08 -10.19
N ASP A 281 -4.31 -9.42 -10.11
CA ASP A 281 -4.54 -10.39 -11.19
C ASP A 281 -3.60 -10.18 -12.40
N LYS A 282 -2.36 -9.73 -12.16
CA LYS A 282 -1.35 -9.48 -13.21
C LYS A 282 -0.42 -10.68 -13.47
N ALA A 283 -0.49 -11.75 -12.63
CA ALA A 283 0.36 -12.94 -12.69
C ALA A 283 -0.21 -14.06 -13.57
#